data_4cc6646bc2284182a2095c1d4452a502
#
_entry.id   4cc6646bc2284182a2095c1d4452a502
#
_cell.length_a   1.000
_cell.length_b   1.000
_cell.length_c   1.000
_cell.angle_alpha   90.00
_cell.angle_beta   90.00
_cell.angle_gamma   90.00
#
_symmetry.space_group_name_H-M   'P 1'
#
loop_
_entity.id
_entity.type
_entity.pdbx_description
1 polymer ?
#
loop_
_entity_poly.entity_id
_entity_poly.type
_entity_poly.pdbx_seq_one_letter_code
_entity_poly.pdbx_strand_id
1 'polypeptide(L)'
;MKAVKKVISNLTKCYSIAPLHYQGKDHILVAAEKVDRCLLFDLDGNQEDTVWEQPGGVMTMQQVPGTDGQFLATHKFYSPNDSKDAKIVIVTPKSKGNWEVRTLTDLPFVHRFDILERNGVHYLIACCLKSGHEFKDDWSSPGRVFAAVLPEDLSSFDEEHQLEMKVIKDQMLKNHGYYRVKENGQDTSVVSCENGIYQFIPPASPEGEWEITQLLDTPASDALLLDMDGDGEKELAVLAPFHGEKIDFYKKKDGRFEHVYSYGKDAEFVHAIWGGDIGGVPTVIIGHRKGDRDLLAFTYDQEKQEYRAERLDHDRGPANAY
;
A
#
# COMPACT_ATOMS: atom_id res chain seq x y z
N MET A 1 -6.96 8.47 22.70
CA MET A 1 -5.56 7.99 22.49
C MET A 1 -4.59 9.14 22.74
N LYS A 2 -3.38 8.92 23.27
CA LYS A 2 -2.37 9.99 23.42
C LYS A 2 -1.21 9.71 22.45
N ALA A 3 -1.12 10.49 21.39
CA ALA A 3 -0.02 10.39 20.42
C ALA A 3 1.14 11.32 20.83
N VAL A 4 2.38 10.86 20.60
CA VAL A 4 3.58 11.67 20.75
C VAL A 4 4.31 11.69 19.41
N LYS A 5 4.46 12.90 18.84
CA LYS A 5 5.11 13.09 17.56
C LYS A 5 6.63 13.15 17.69
N LYS A 6 7.33 12.33 16.86
CA LYS A 6 8.78 12.42 16.67
C LYS A 6 9.08 12.60 15.18
N VAL A 7 9.79 13.66 14.83
CA VAL A 7 10.28 13.85 13.45
C VAL A 7 11.66 13.22 13.37
N ILE A 8 11.84 12.20 12.56
CA ILE A 8 13.09 11.43 12.45
C ILE A 8 13.96 11.85 11.26
N SER A 9 13.37 12.44 10.21
CA SER A 9 14.11 12.96 9.06
C SER A 9 13.27 13.93 8.23
N ASN A 10 13.91 14.54 7.22
CA ASN A 10 13.25 15.32 6.19
C ASN A 10 13.69 14.82 4.82
N LEU A 11 12.74 14.33 4.04
CA LEU A 11 12.91 13.96 2.64
C LEU A 11 11.99 14.80 1.76
N THR A 12 12.51 15.28 0.63
CA THR A 12 11.69 15.97 -0.36
C THR A 12 10.69 14.99 -0.95
N LYS A 13 9.39 15.24 -0.74
CA LYS A 13 8.34 14.32 -1.18
C LYS A 13 8.51 12.91 -0.57
N CYS A 14 8.72 12.84 0.75
CA CYS A 14 8.65 11.58 1.49
C CYS A 14 7.31 10.88 1.20
N TYR A 15 7.36 9.60 0.84
CA TYR A 15 6.16 8.89 0.42
C TYR A 15 6.10 7.45 0.94
N SER A 16 7.05 6.61 0.58
CA SER A 16 7.02 5.19 0.92
C SER A 16 7.64 4.93 2.28
N ILE A 17 6.99 4.09 3.06
CA ILE A 17 7.45 3.59 4.36
C ILE A 17 7.20 2.08 4.42
N ALA A 18 8.15 1.31 4.92
CA ALA A 18 8.01 -0.13 5.08
C ALA A 18 8.87 -0.66 6.24
N PRO A 19 8.48 -1.76 6.91
CA PRO A 19 9.36 -2.44 7.84
C PRO A 19 10.43 -3.21 7.07
N LEU A 20 11.54 -3.45 7.73
CA LEU A 20 12.60 -4.33 7.25
C LEU A 20 13.24 -5.05 8.43
N HIS A 21 13.26 -6.38 8.42
CA HIS A 21 14.07 -7.18 9.32
C HIS A 21 15.45 -7.38 8.68
N TYR A 22 16.50 -6.89 9.34
CA TYR A 22 17.87 -6.93 8.82
C TYR A 22 18.88 -7.05 9.96
N GLN A 23 19.84 -7.95 9.83
CA GLN A 23 20.87 -8.23 10.85
C GLN A 23 20.29 -8.54 12.23
N GLY A 24 19.18 -9.30 12.26
CA GLY A 24 18.51 -9.71 13.50
C GLY A 24 17.78 -8.60 14.24
N LYS A 25 17.48 -7.47 13.57
CA LYS A 25 16.76 -6.31 14.12
C LYS A 25 15.68 -5.83 13.16
N ASP A 26 14.66 -5.19 13.73
CA ASP A 26 13.61 -4.54 12.97
C ASP A 26 13.99 -3.08 12.69
N HIS A 27 13.72 -2.65 11.46
CA HIS A 27 14.04 -1.32 10.94
C HIS A 27 12.83 -0.74 10.21
N ILE A 28 12.95 0.55 9.89
CA ILE A 28 12.00 1.28 9.05
C ILE A 28 12.74 1.79 7.81
N LEU A 29 12.26 1.39 6.63
CA LEU A 29 12.66 1.98 5.35
C LEU A 29 11.78 3.18 5.05
N VAL A 30 12.38 4.26 4.58
CA VAL A 30 11.68 5.48 4.16
C VAL A 30 12.25 5.95 2.83
N ALA A 31 11.39 6.18 1.83
CA ALA A 31 11.82 6.60 0.50
C ALA A 31 10.94 7.70 -0.10
N ALA A 32 11.49 8.40 -1.09
CA ALA A 32 10.88 9.57 -1.71
C ALA A 32 10.06 9.24 -2.97
N GLU A 33 8.98 10.00 -3.18
CA GLU A 33 8.15 9.93 -4.39
C GLU A 33 8.90 10.35 -5.66
N LYS A 34 9.76 11.39 -5.59
CA LYS A 34 10.36 11.98 -6.80
C LYS A 34 11.87 11.96 -6.79
N VAL A 35 12.43 12.87 -6.06
CA VAL A 35 13.87 13.07 -5.93
C VAL A 35 14.23 12.92 -4.48
N ASP A 36 15.23 12.24 -4.20
CA ASP A 36 15.79 11.97 -2.90
C ASP A 36 16.00 10.45 -2.71
N ARG A 37 16.56 10.11 -1.59
CA ARG A 37 17.14 8.81 -1.26
C ARG A 37 16.13 7.86 -0.60
N CYS A 38 16.55 6.62 -0.45
CA CYS A 38 15.95 5.66 0.48
C CYS A 38 16.85 5.54 1.71
N LEU A 39 16.26 5.68 2.88
CA LEU A 39 16.93 5.66 4.18
C LEU A 39 16.46 4.48 5.01
N LEU A 40 17.40 3.93 5.80
CA LEU A 40 17.14 2.91 6.81
C LEU A 40 17.27 3.53 8.19
N PHE A 41 16.23 3.32 9.03
CA PHE A 41 16.19 3.78 10.43
C PHE A 41 16.00 2.58 11.38
N ASP A 42 16.55 2.67 12.59
CA ASP A 42 16.10 1.83 13.69
C ASP A 42 14.70 2.24 14.19
N LEU A 43 14.11 1.45 15.09
CA LEU A 43 12.78 1.76 15.64
C LEU A 43 12.78 2.99 16.57
N ASP A 44 13.95 3.43 17.03
CA ASP A 44 14.11 4.69 17.77
C ASP A 44 14.19 5.91 16.84
N GLY A 45 14.24 5.70 15.51
CA GLY A 45 14.30 6.72 14.48
C GLY A 45 15.68 7.30 14.28
N ASN A 46 16.75 6.58 14.65
CA ASN A 46 18.11 6.93 14.26
C ASN A 46 18.41 6.39 12.89
N GLN A 47 18.95 7.22 11.99
CA GLN A 47 19.35 6.77 10.66
C GLN A 47 20.57 5.85 10.77
N GLU A 48 20.44 4.62 10.28
CA GLU A 48 21.52 3.62 10.29
C GLU A 48 22.23 3.51 8.95
N ASP A 49 21.49 3.73 7.82
CA ASP A 49 22.08 3.64 6.49
C ASP A 49 21.35 4.51 5.46
N THR A 50 22.03 4.71 4.31
CA THR A 50 21.44 5.18 3.06
C THR A 50 21.46 4.04 2.07
N VAL A 51 20.27 3.52 1.73
CA VAL A 51 20.15 2.35 0.86
C VAL A 51 20.50 2.71 -0.58
N TRP A 52 20.02 3.86 -1.06
CA TRP A 52 20.45 4.49 -2.32
C TRP A 52 20.21 6.00 -2.29
N GLU A 53 20.96 6.75 -3.10
CA GLU A 53 20.80 8.19 -3.26
C GLU A 53 19.76 8.55 -4.32
N GLN A 54 19.70 7.77 -5.40
CA GLN A 54 18.82 7.94 -6.56
C GLN A 54 18.59 6.58 -7.24
N PRO A 55 17.48 6.36 -7.97
CA PRO A 55 16.39 7.29 -8.25
C PRO A 55 15.34 7.34 -7.14
N GLY A 56 14.44 8.34 -7.20
CA GLY A 56 13.16 8.33 -6.48
C GLY A 56 12.10 7.52 -7.25
N GLY A 57 10.84 7.92 -7.08
CA GLY A 57 9.70 7.21 -7.67
C GLY A 57 9.33 5.94 -6.90
N VAL A 58 9.52 5.98 -5.58
CA VAL A 58 9.28 4.83 -4.70
C VAL A 58 7.90 4.95 -4.08
N MET A 59 6.96 4.15 -4.58
CA MET A 59 5.57 4.12 -4.09
C MET A 59 5.35 3.02 -3.08
N THR A 60 6.06 1.90 -3.21
CA THR A 60 5.92 0.72 -2.37
C THR A 60 7.27 0.05 -2.17
N MET A 61 7.50 -0.46 -0.98
CA MET A 61 8.62 -1.33 -0.61
C MET A 61 8.06 -2.51 0.18
N GLN A 62 8.62 -3.71 -0.04
CA GLN A 62 8.17 -4.92 0.64
C GLN A 62 9.33 -5.89 0.83
N GLN A 63 9.60 -6.34 2.05
CA GLN A 63 10.64 -7.34 2.31
C GLN A 63 10.30 -8.66 1.61
N VAL A 64 11.31 -9.29 1.01
CA VAL A 64 11.19 -10.63 0.45
C VAL A 64 11.12 -11.63 1.61
N PRO A 65 10.08 -12.46 1.70
CA PRO A 65 9.92 -13.41 2.79
C PRO A 65 11.13 -14.37 2.93
N GLY A 66 11.47 -14.69 4.17
CA GLY A 66 12.56 -15.61 4.47
C GLY A 66 13.98 -15.04 4.28
N THR A 67 14.13 -13.77 3.93
CA THR A 67 15.43 -13.13 3.71
C THR A 67 15.83 -12.20 4.86
N ASP A 68 17.13 -11.99 5.04
CA ASP A 68 17.69 -11.00 5.96
C ASP A 68 17.99 -9.71 5.20
N GLY A 69 17.00 -8.82 5.12
CA GLY A 69 17.13 -7.48 4.56
C GLY A 69 16.97 -7.35 3.04
N GLN A 70 16.73 -8.43 2.26
CA GLN A 70 16.38 -8.28 0.86
C GLN A 70 14.93 -7.80 0.74
N PHE A 71 14.67 -6.81 -0.12
CA PHE A 71 13.34 -6.29 -0.35
C PHE A 71 13.11 -5.90 -1.81
N LEU A 72 11.85 -5.80 -2.20
CA LEU A 72 11.41 -5.24 -3.47
C LEU A 72 11.01 -3.77 -3.28
N ALA A 73 11.21 -2.96 -4.31
CA ALA A 73 10.79 -1.57 -4.34
C ALA A 73 10.30 -1.15 -5.72
N THR A 74 9.32 -0.23 -5.78
CA THR A 74 9.06 0.49 -7.03
C THR A 74 10.17 1.51 -7.27
N HIS A 75 10.58 1.68 -8.51
CA HIS A 75 11.47 2.75 -8.97
C HIS A 75 10.84 3.51 -10.13
N LYS A 76 11.19 4.79 -10.26
CA LYS A 76 10.84 5.66 -11.40
C LYS A 76 9.33 5.92 -11.58
N PHE A 77 8.52 5.78 -10.55
CA PHE A 77 7.15 6.27 -10.55
C PHE A 77 7.13 7.70 -9.98
N TYR A 78 7.40 8.71 -10.77
CA TYR A 78 7.49 10.11 -10.31
C TYR A 78 6.13 10.82 -10.23
N SER A 79 5.16 10.37 -10.99
CA SER A 79 3.76 10.77 -10.96
C SER A 79 2.93 9.90 -11.90
N PRO A 80 1.59 9.95 -11.87
CA PRO A 80 0.75 9.25 -12.85
C PRO A 80 1.08 9.56 -14.32
N ASN A 81 1.64 10.73 -14.60
CA ASN A 81 2.03 11.18 -15.95
C ASN A 81 3.53 11.05 -16.23
N ASP A 82 4.30 10.55 -15.27
CA ASP A 82 5.75 10.36 -15.38
C ASP A 82 6.11 9.05 -14.68
N SER A 83 5.71 7.94 -15.29
CA SER A 83 5.89 6.58 -14.75
C SER A 83 5.89 5.50 -15.86
N LYS A 84 6.16 5.88 -17.11
CA LYS A 84 6.32 4.92 -18.22
C LYS A 84 7.50 3.98 -18.02
N ASP A 85 8.54 4.46 -17.34
CA ASP A 85 9.77 3.71 -17.05
C ASP A 85 9.72 3.08 -15.64
N ALA A 86 8.54 3.06 -15.00
CA ALA A 86 8.39 2.46 -13.69
C ALA A 86 8.65 0.95 -13.74
N LYS A 87 9.27 0.45 -12.67
CA LYS A 87 9.65 -0.94 -12.52
C LYS A 87 9.62 -1.38 -11.07
N ILE A 88 9.68 -2.68 -10.85
CA ILE A 88 9.96 -3.28 -9.56
C ILE A 88 11.41 -3.74 -9.56
N VAL A 89 12.16 -3.35 -8.54
CA VAL A 89 13.57 -3.72 -8.35
C VAL A 89 13.76 -4.61 -7.13
N ILE A 90 14.81 -5.42 -7.16
CA ILE A 90 15.33 -6.22 -6.05
C ILE A 90 16.45 -5.43 -5.41
N VAL A 91 16.36 -5.24 -4.10
CA VAL A 91 17.38 -4.55 -3.30
C VAL A 91 17.98 -5.55 -2.31
N THR A 92 19.29 -5.78 -2.43
CA THR A 92 19.99 -6.79 -1.64
C THR A 92 21.13 -6.14 -0.85
N PRO A 93 21.15 -6.25 0.47
CA PRO A 93 22.27 -5.76 1.27
C PRO A 93 23.53 -6.60 1.00
N LYS A 94 24.66 -5.94 0.75
CA LYS A 94 25.98 -6.58 0.61
C LYS A 94 26.88 -6.29 1.82
N SER A 95 26.87 -5.05 2.28
CA SER A 95 27.54 -4.59 3.50
C SER A 95 26.96 -3.23 3.89
N LYS A 96 27.31 -2.71 5.05
CA LYS A 96 26.90 -1.36 5.45
C LYS A 96 27.28 -0.32 4.39
N GLY A 97 26.30 0.47 3.96
CA GLY A 97 26.45 1.48 2.91
C GLY A 97 26.57 0.90 1.47
N ASN A 98 26.38 -0.40 1.29
CA ASN A 98 26.46 -1.04 -0.02
C ASN A 98 25.26 -1.96 -0.25
N TRP A 99 24.32 -1.49 -1.04
CA TRP A 99 23.09 -2.17 -1.44
C TRP A 99 23.09 -2.37 -2.95
N GLU A 100 22.98 -3.62 -3.38
CA GLU A 100 22.83 -3.94 -4.79
C GLU A 100 21.38 -3.76 -5.21
N VAL A 101 21.16 -3.05 -6.32
CA VAL A 101 19.82 -2.82 -6.89
C VAL A 101 19.79 -3.43 -8.29
N ARG A 102 18.87 -4.38 -8.52
CA ARG A 102 18.69 -5.03 -9.83
C ARG A 102 17.22 -4.98 -10.24
N THR A 103 16.95 -4.99 -11.53
CA THR A 103 15.58 -5.05 -12.04
C THR A 103 14.99 -6.44 -11.80
N LEU A 104 13.77 -6.49 -11.21
CA LEU A 104 12.95 -7.70 -11.18
C LEU A 104 12.06 -7.76 -12.40
N THR A 105 11.36 -6.67 -12.70
CA THR A 105 10.47 -6.56 -13.85
C THR A 105 10.20 -5.10 -14.23
N ASP A 106 10.24 -4.76 -15.49
CA ASP A 106 9.75 -3.51 -16.02
C ASP A 106 8.21 -3.58 -16.03
N LEU A 107 7.58 -2.68 -15.28
CA LEU A 107 6.13 -2.66 -15.14
C LEU A 107 5.63 -1.20 -15.18
N PRO A 108 5.41 -0.65 -16.37
CA PRO A 108 4.98 0.73 -16.54
C PRO A 108 3.75 1.07 -15.67
N PHE A 109 3.81 2.24 -15.04
CA PHE A 109 2.76 2.77 -14.17
C PHE A 109 2.49 1.95 -12.89
N VAL A 110 3.37 1.03 -12.49
CA VAL A 110 3.22 0.30 -11.22
C VAL A 110 3.24 1.26 -10.04
N HIS A 111 2.17 1.22 -9.25
CA HIS A 111 1.97 2.11 -8.10
C HIS A 111 2.04 1.34 -6.77
N ARG A 112 1.36 0.23 -6.67
CA ARG A 112 1.36 -0.64 -5.49
C ARG A 112 1.72 -2.05 -5.89
N PHE A 113 2.40 -2.77 -5.00
CA PHE A 113 2.59 -4.21 -5.10
C PHE A 113 2.70 -4.83 -3.71
N ASP A 114 2.57 -6.15 -3.64
CA ASP A 114 2.76 -6.89 -2.41
C ASP A 114 3.17 -8.34 -2.70
N ILE A 115 3.67 -9.02 -1.68
CA ILE A 115 4.00 -10.45 -1.72
C ILE A 115 3.03 -11.17 -0.78
N LEU A 116 2.05 -11.87 -1.35
CA LEU A 116 1.07 -12.67 -0.61
C LEU A 116 1.53 -14.12 -0.53
N GLU A 117 1.22 -14.79 0.59
CA GLU A 117 1.54 -16.20 0.78
C GLU A 117 0.27 -17.04 0.83
N ARG A 118 0.27 -18.18 0.12
CA ARG A 118 -0.73 -19.24 0.27
C ARG A 118 -0.10 -20.62 0.11
N ASN A 119 -0.27 -21.49 1.12
CA ASN A 119 0.24 -22.87 1.13
C ASN A 119 1.76 -22.97 0.87
N GLY A 120 2.56 -22.02 1.39
CA GLY A 120 4.01 -21.97 1.18
C GLY A 120 4.44 -21.42 -0.17
N VAL A 121 3.52 -20.96 -1.02
CA VAL A 121 3.82 -20.30 -2.28
C VAL A 121 3.70 -18.79 -2.13
N HIS A 122 4.72 -18.06 -2.57
CA HIS A 122 4.69 -16.61 -2.60
C HIS A 122 4.22 -16.11 -3.97
N TYR A 123 3.30 -15.15 -3.95
CA TYR A 123 2.73 -14.51 -5.14
C TYR A 123 3.00 -13.02 -5.09
N LEU A 124 3.69 -12.49 -6.11
CA LEU A 124 3.78 -11.06 -6.32
C LEU A 124 2.49 -10.59 -7.01
N ILE A 125 1.78 -9.67 -6.38
CA ILE A 125 0.63 -8.95 -6.96
C ILE A 125 1.00 -7.49 -7.15
N ALA A 126 0.69 -6.88 -8.30
CA ALA A 126 1.05 -5.51 -8.61
C ALA A 126 -0.09 -4.76 -9.30
N CYS A 127 -0.33 -3.52 -8.84
CA CYS A 127 -1.37 -2.62 -9.32
C CYS A 127 -0.75 -1.50 -10.13
N CYS A 128 -1.06 -1.44 -11.43
CA CYS A 128 -0.69 -0.33 -12.30
C CYS A 128 -1.81 0.70 -12.36
N LEU A 129 -1.49 1.95 -12.07
CA LEU A 129 -2.47 3.05 -11.95
C LEU A 129 -3.21 3.33 -13.27
N LYS A 130 -2.51 3.17 -14.38
CA LYS A 130 -3.00 3.24 -15.77
C LYS A 130 -2.16 2.32 -16.67
N SER A 131 -2.55 2.13 -17.91
CA SER A 131 -1.79 1.33 -18.89
C SER A 131 -1.16 2.18 -20.01
N GLY A 132 -1.42 3.48 -20.05
CA GLY A 132 -0.88 4.42 -21.00
C GLY A 132 -1.42 5.82 -20.82
N HIS A 133 -0.91 6.78 -21.61
CA HIS A 133 -1.46 8.12 -21.81
C HIS A 133 -0.91 8.72 -23.09
N GLU A 134 -1.69 9.55 -23.76
CA GLU A 134 -1.26 10.31 -24.95
C GLU A 134 -0.85 11.75 -24.59
N PHE A 135 -1.48 12.33 -23.56
CA PHE A 135 -1.20 13.67 -23.07
C PHE A 135 -1.23 13.71 -21.54
N LYS A 136 -0.81 14.83 -20.97
CA LYS A 136 -0.83 15.02 -19.51
C LYS A 136 -2.27 14.92 -18.98
N ASP A 137 -2.44 14.21 -17.88
CA ASP A 137 -3.72 13.94 -17.21
C ASP A 137 -4.73 13.12 -18.05
N ASP A 138 -4.26 12.42 -19.07
CA ASP A 138 -5.05 11.43 -19.77
C ASP A 138 -5.26 10.17 -18.92
N TRP A 139 -6.53 9.83 -18.69
CA TRP A 139 -6.98 8.66 -17.96
C TRP A 139 -7.78 7.68 -18.82
N SER A 140 -7.71 7.80 -20.13
CA SER A 140 -8.45 6.94 -21.06
C SER A 140 -7.97 5.50 -21.11
N SER A 141 -6.75 5.26 -20.63
CA SER A 141 -6.13 3.91 -20.59
C SER A 141 -6.18 3.36 -19.15
N PRO A 142 -7.20 2.53 -18.79
CA PRO A 142 -7.35 2.00 -17.45
C PRO A 142 -6.14 1.21 -16.97
N GLY A 143 -5.94 1.18 -15.67
CA GLY A 143 -4.93 0.36 -15.02
C GLY A 143 -5.26 -1.12 -15.06
N ARG A 144 -4.36 -1.93 -14.53
CA ARG A 144 -4.43 -3.39 -14.46
C ARG A 144 -3.88 -3.90 -13.15
N VAL A 145 -4.31 -5.09 -12.78
CA VAL A 145 -3.66 -5.89 -11.74
C VAL A 145 -2.91 -7.03 -12.40
N PHE A 146 -1.65 -7.17 -12.02
CA PHE A 146 -0.74 -8.21 -12.50
C PHE A 146 -0.37 -9.13 -11.36
N ALA A 147 -0.05 -10.37 -11.66
CA ALA A 147 0.52 -11.30 -10.69
C ALA A 147 1.53 -12.26 -11.33
N ALA A 148 2.43 -12.77 -10.49
CA ALA A 148 3.35 -13.86 -10.81
C ALA A 148 3.62 -14.69 -9.55
N VAL A 149 4.01 -15.94 -9.71
CA VAL A 149 4.67 -16.70 -8.64
C VAL A 149 6.04 -16.08 -8.42
N LEU A 150 6.35 -15.71 -7.19
CA LEU A 150 7.66 -15.16 -6.82
C LEU A 150 8.57 -16.32 -6.41
N PRO A 151 9.67 -16.59 -7.13
CA PRO A 151 10.64 -17.61 -6.73
C PRO A 151 11.33 -17.25 -5.40
N GLU A 152 11.77 -18.25 -4.65
CA GLU A 152 12.57 -18.05 -3.44
C GLU A 152 13.94 -17.43 -3.74
N ASP A 153 14.56 -17.82 -4.86
CA ASP A 153 15.84 -17.27 -5.34
C ASP A 153 15.61 -16.24 -6.43
N LEU A 154 15.93 -14.97 -6.12
CA LEU A 154 15.85 -13.86 -7.06
C LEU A 154 17.20 -13.50 -7.69
N SER A 155 18.24 -14.34 -7.53
CA SER A 155 19.59 -14.04 -7.98
C SER A 155 19.75 -14.00 -9.49
N SER A 156 18.90 -14.69 -10.24
CA SER A 156 18.91 -14.77 -11.71
C SER A 156 18.23 -13.59 -12.42
N PHE A 157 17.49 -12.75 -11.69
CA PHE A 157 16.78 -11.62 -12.31
C PHE A 157 17.67 -10.38 -12.42
N ASP A 158 17.59 -9.74 -13.58
CA ASP A 158 18.28 -8.50 -13.94
C ASP A 158 17.53 -7.79 -15.09
N GLU A 159 18.17 -6.83 -15.78
CA GLU A 159 17.54 -6.11 -16.90
C GLU A 159 17.27 -6.99 -18.13
N GLU A 160 18.05 -8.07 -18.33
CA GLU A 160 17.92 -8.99 -19.48
C GLU A 160 17.01 -10.18 -19.15
N HIS A 161 16.91 -10.56 -17.88
CA HIS A 161 16.13 -11.70 -17.39
C HIS A 161 15.13 -11.23 -16.34
N GLN A 162 13.92 -10.94 -16.77
CA GLN A 162 12.88 -10.34 -15.91
C GLN A 162 11.81 -11.35 -15.53
N LEU A 163 11.19 -11.15 -14.36
CA LEU A 163 10.00 -11.90 -13.94
C LEU A 163 8.81 -11.55 -14.84
N GLU A 164 8.24 -12.56 -15.48
CA GLU A 164 7.06 -12.40 -16.32
C GLU A 164 5.81 -12.22 -15.45
N MET A 165 5.16 -11.06 -15.56
CA MET A 165 3.92 -10.74 -14.86
C MET A 165 2.70 -10.95 -15.77
N LYS A 166 1.69 -11.67 -15.27
CA LYS A 166 0.43 -11.93 -16.00
C LYS A 166 -0.67 -10.97 -15.54
N VAL A 167 -1.46 -10.47 -16.47
CA VAL A 167 -2.66 -9.69 -16.14
C VAL A 167 -3.70 -10.64 -15.54
N ILE A 168 -4.13 -10.36 -14.32
CA ILE A 168 -5.20 -11.11 -13.63
C ILE A 168 -6.52 -10.33 -13.58
N LYS A 169 -6.47 -9.00 -13.71
CA LYS A 169 -7.66 -8.15 -13.88
C LYS A 169 -7.33 -6.92 -14.72
N ASP A 170 -8.16 -6.64 -15.71
CA ASP A 170 -8.09 -5.48 -16.59
C ASP A 170 -9.18 -4.44 -16.24
N GLN A 171 -9.16 -3.28 -16.90
CA GLN A 171 -10.14 -2.21 -16.77
C GLN A 171 -10.25 -1.63 -15.34
N MET A 172 -9.13 -1.53 -14.64
CA MET A 172 -9.05 -0.94 -13.30
C MET A 172 -8.71 0.56 -13.41
N LEU A 173 -9.71 1.39 -13.70
CA LEU A 173 -9.50 2.83 -13.88
C LEU A 173 -9.00 3.49 -12.59
N LYS A 174 -7.87 4.21 -12.66
CA LYS A 174 -7.20 4.81 -11.49
C LYS A 174 -6.96 3.80 -10.36
N ASN A 175 -6.36 2.68 -10.69
CA ASN A 175 -6.04 1.58 -9.78
C ASN A 175 -4.98 2.01 -8.76
N HIS A 176 -5.41 2.66 -7.68
CA HIS A 176 -4.55 3.38 -6.75
C HIS A 176 -4.34 2.64 -5.42
N GLY A 177 -5.44 2.20 -4.80
CA GLY A 177 -5.42 1.64 -3.45
C GLY A 177 -5.08 0.17 -3.42
N TYR A 178 -4.28 -0.21 -2.44
CA TYR A 178 -3.95 -1.60 -2.14
C TYR A 178 -3.78 -1.79 -0.64
N TYR A 179 -4.42 -2.81 -0.09
CA TYR A 179 -4.28 -3.19 1.31
C TYR A 179 -4.26 -4.70 1.49
N ARG A 180 -3.25 -5.23 2.22
CA ARG A 180 -3.21 -6.65 2.60
C ARG A 180 -4.17 -6.93 3.74
N VAL A 181 -4.89 -8.03 3.65
CA VAL A 181 -5.81 -8.49 4.69
C VAL A 181 -5.50 -9.95 5.02
N LYS A 182 -5.43 -10.30 6.29
CA LYS A 182 -5.43 -11.71 6.71
C LYS A 182 -6.85 -12.17 7.00
N GLU A 183 -7.25 -13.25 6.34
CA GLU A 183 -8.52 -13.93 6.58
C GLU A 183 -8.27 -15.42 6.85
N ASN A 184 -8.71 -15.91 8.02
CA ASN A 184 -8.51 -17.30 8.43
C ASN A 184 -7.05 -17.77 8.31
N GLY A 185 -6.10 -16.89 8.62
CA GLY A 185 -4.66 -17.16 8.53
C GLY A 185 -4.08 -17.07 7.12
N GLN A 186 -4.89 -16.81 6.09
CA GLN A 186 -4.48 -16.68 4.70
C GLN A 186 -4.34 -15.22 4.30
N ASP A 187 -3.31 -14.89 3.51
CA ASP A 187 -3.17 -13.58 2.91
C ASP A 187 -4.16 -13.39 1.77
N THR A 188 -4.85 -12.25 1.79
CA THR A 188 -5.70 -11.71 0.72
C THR A 188 -5.39 -10.24 0.54
N SER A 189 -5.94 -9.61 -0.48
CA SER A 189 -5.79 -8.16 -0.64
C SER A 189 -7.08 -7.48 -1.09
N VAL A 190 -7.20 -6.21 -0.72
CA VAL A 190 -8.22 -5.29 -1.19
C VAL A 190 -7.58 -4.31 -2.14
N VAL A 191 -8.13 -4.15 -3.33
CA VAL A 191 -7.65 -3.23 -4.38
C VAL A 191 -8.79 -2.27 -4.74
N SER A 192 -8.47 -0.98 -4.77
CA SER A 192 -9.44 0.09 -4.98
C SER A 192 -9.16 0.87 -6.26
N CYS A 193 -10.23 1.16 -7.00
CA CYS A 193 -10.19 1.93 -8.24
C CYS A 193 -11.51 2.71 -8.45
N GLU A 194 -11.61 3.50 -9.52
CA GLU A 194 -12.85 4.21 -9.89
C GLU A 194 -14.02 3.27 -10.24
N ASN A 195 -13.74 2.01 -10.58
CA ASN A 195 -14.77 1.01 -10.91
C ASN A 195 -15.24 0.23 -9.68
N GLY A 196 -14.72 0.53 -8.50
CA GLY A 196 -15.08 -0.12 -7.24
C GLY A 196 -13.92 -0.70 -6.46
N ILE A 197 -14.25 -1.52 -5.49
CA ILE A 197 -13.33 -2.16 -4.56
C ILE A 197 -13.42 -3.66 -4.75
N TYR A 198 -12.28 -4.33 -4.90
CA TYR A 198 -12.18 -5.74 -5.21
C TYR A 198 -11.28 -6.45 -4.19
N GLN A 199 -11.70 -7.66 -3.80
CA GLN A 199 -10.85 -8.58 -3.05
C GLN A 199 -10.17 -9.54 -4.02
N PHE A 200 -8.88 -9.79 -3.78
CA PHE A 200 -8.06 -10.75 -4.51
C PHE A 200 -7.54 -11.81 -3.55
N ILE A 201 -7.80 -13.08 -3.87
CA ILE A 201 -7.33 -14.23 -3.12
C ILE A 201 -6.35 -14.99 -4.01
N PRO A 202 -5.08 -15.20 -3.58
CA PRO A 202 -4.12 -15.93 -4.38
C PRO A 202 -4.55 -17.39 -4.56
N PRO A 203 -4.15 -18.04 -5.66
CA PRO A 203 -4.50 -19.44 -5.92
C PRO A 203 -3.85 -20.40 -4.92
N ALA A 204 -4.48 -21.55 -4.70
CA ALA A 204 -3.99 -22.57 -3.78
C ALA A 204 -2.72 -23.31 -4.28
N SER A 205 -2.42 -23.21 -5.58
CA SER A 205 -1.20 -23.72 -6.22
C SER A 205 -0.74 -22.80 -7.34
N PRO A 206 0.54 -22.87 -7.78
CA PRO A 206 1.11 -21.99 -8.82
C PRO A 206 0.35 -21.95 -10.13
N GLU A 207 -0.32 -23.05 -10.52
CA GLU A 207 -1.09 -23.20 -11.76
C GLU A 207 -2.56 -22.79 -11.60
N GLY A 208 -2.99 -22.47 -10.39
CA GLY A 208 -4.37 -22.09 -10.09
C GLY A 208 -4.72 -20.69 -10.57
N GLU A 209 -5.99 -20.36 -10.46
CA GLU A 209 -6.51 -19.04 -10.80
C GLU A 209 -6.76 -18.21 -9.54
N TRP A 210 -6.61 -16.88 -9.67
CA TRP A 210 -6.97 -15.93 -8.64
C TRP A 210 -8.50 -15.86 -8.50
N GLU A 211 -8.97 -15.90 -7.26
CA GLU A 211 -10.36 -15.58 -6.96
C GLU A 211 -10.48 -14.05 -6.80
N ILE A 212 -11.37 -13.44 -7.58
CA ILE A 212 -11.54 -11.98 -7.59
C ILE A 212 -13.01 -11.65 -7.39
N THR A 213 -13.32 -10.98 -6.28
CA THR A 213 -14.70 -10.62 -5.91
C THR A 213 -14.83 -9.11 -5.80
N GLN A 214 -15.84 -8.50 -6.41
CA GLN A 214 -16.18 -7.12 -6.19
C GLN A 214 -16.92 -6.98 -4.85
N LEU A 215 -16.34 -6.20 -3.92
CA LEU A 215 -16.91 -5.93 -2.59
C LEU A 215 -17.89 -4.78 -2.62
N LEU A 216 -17.56 -3.73 -3.38
CA LEU A 216 -18.36 -2.51 -3.51
C LEU A 216 -18.15 -1.91 -4.90
N ASP A 217 -19.18 -1.32 -5.48
CA ASP A 217 -19.15 -0.67 -6.81
C ASP A 217 -18.92 0.85 -6.75
N THR A 218 -18.64 1.37 -5.55
CA THR A 218 -18.36 2.78 -5.31
C THR A 218 -16.94 3.14 -5.73
N PRO A 219 -16.72 4.22 -6.50
CA PRO A 219 -15.39 4.73 -6.80
C PRO A 219 -14.57 4.98 -5.53
N ALA A 220 -13.35 4.47 -5.47
CA ALA A 220 -12.50 4.58 -4.29
C ALA A 220 -11.04 4.87 -4.65
N SER A 221 -10.39 5.68 -3.81
CA SER A 221 -8.94 5.89 -3.84
C SER A 221 -8.20 4.79 -3.11
N ASP A 222 -8.70 4.41 -1.94
CA ASP A 222 -8.13 3.35 -1.11
C ASP A 222 -9.20 2.74 -0.21
N ALA A 223 -8.96 1.51 0.27
CA ALA A 223 -9.86 0.85 1.21
C ALA A 223 -9.13 -0.25 2.00
N LEU A 224 -9.63 -0.55 3.20
CA LEU A 224 -9.17 -1.67 4.00
C LEU A 224 -10.33 -2.38 4.71
N LEU A 225 -10.10 -3.63 5.11
CA LEU A 225 -10.99 -4.43 5.92
C LEU A 225 -10.42 -4.60 7.34
N LEU A 226 -11.18 -4.22 8.36
CA LEU A 226 -10.83 -4.38 9.77
C LEU A 226 -12.11 -4.62 10.59
N ASP A 227 -12.10 -5.61 11.48
CA ASP A 227 -13.15 -5.79 12.49
C ASP A 227 -12.99 -4.70 13.57
N MET A 228 -13.75 -3.64 13.46
CA MET A 228 -13.63 -2.48 14.34
C MET A 228 -14.54 -2.57 15.57
N ASP A 229 -15.69 -3.20 15.45
CA ASP A 229 -16.64 -3.33 16.54
C ASP A 229 -16.57 -4.68 17.29
N GLY A 230 -15.67 -5.57 16.84
CA GLY A 230 -15.36 -6.83 17.54
C GLY A 230 -16.44 -7.89 17.42
N ASP A 231 -17.32 -7.82 16.41
CA ASP A 231 -18.37 -8.82 16.19
C ASP A 231 -17.91 -10.01 15.32
N GLY A 232 -16.67 -9.97 14.80
CA GLY A 232 -16.06 -10.99 13.98
C GLY A 232 -16.24 -10.78 12.47
N GLU A 233 -17.09 -9.85 12.03
CA GLU A 233 -17.20 -9.41 10.63
C GLU A 233 -16.40 -8.12 10.44
N LYS A 234 -15.65 -8.04 9.33
CA LYS A 234 -14.82 -6.85 9.08
C LYS A 234 -15.62 -5.74 8.39
N GLU A 235 -15.52 -4.53 8.94
CA GLU A 235 -15.92 -3.32 8.26
C GLU A 235 -14.97 -3.00 7.12
N LEU A 236 -15.52 -2.35 6.07
CA LEU A 236 -14.78 -1.78 4.97
C LEU A 236 -14.64 -0.27 5.17
N ALA A 237 -13.44 0.20 5.49
CA ALA A 237 -13.11 1.62 5.52
C ALA A 237 -12.70 2.07 4.11
N VAL A 238 -13.28 3.17 3.61
CA VAL A 238 -13.15 3.61 2.21
C VAL A 238 -12.78 5.07 2.13
N LEU A 239 -11.75 5.38 1.34
CA LEU A 239 -11.39 6.73 0.90
C LEU A 239 -11.94 6.95 -0.52
N ALA A 240 -12.85 7.90 -0.71
CA ALA A 240 -13.60 8.06 -1.94
C ALA A 240 -13.79 9.54 -2.38
N PRO A 241 -13.93 9.77 -3.68
CA PRO A 241 -13.38 9.00 -4.80
C PRO A 241 -11.85 9.12 -4.89
N PHE A 242 -11.25 8.83 -6.04
CA PHE A 242 -9.80 8.97 -6.23
C PHE A 242 -9.28 10.36 -5.81
N HIS A 243 -8.40 10.41 -4.81
CA HIS A 243 -7.92 11.63 -4.15
C HIS A 243 -9.04 12.59 -3.71
N GLY A 244 -10.17 12.02 -3.33
CA GLY A 244 -11.36 12.77 -2.92
C GLY A 244 -11.33 13.20 -1.45
N GLU A 245 -12.51 13.41 -0.90
CA GLU A 245 -12.69 14.02 0.41
C GLU A 245 -13.59 13.22 1.35
N LYS A 246 -14.03 12.02 0.93
CA LYS A 246 -14.92 11.19 1.72
C LYS A 246 -14.17 10.10 2.46
N ILE A 247 -14.54 9.89 3.70
CA ILE A 247 -14.12 8.78 4.55
C ILE A 247 -15.40 8.11 5.02
N ASP A 248 -15.68 6.93 4.47
CA ASP A 248 -16.91 6.19 4.72
C ASP A 248 -16.60 4.80 5.27
N PHE A 249 -17.46 4.27 6.14
CA PHE A 249 -17.39 2.91 6.64
C PHE A 249 -18.63 2.14 6.22
N TYR A 250 -18.40 0.89 5.83
CA TYR A 250 -19.45 -0.03 5.41
C TYR A 250 -19.34 -1.30 6.25
N LYS A 251 -20.48 -1.87 6.63
CA LYS A 251 -20.57 -3.14 7.34
C LYS A 251 -21.29 -4.16 6.49
N LYS A 252 -20.86 -5.42 6.56
CA LYS A 252 -21.48 -6.51 5.81
C LYS A 252 -22.80 -6.89 6.46
N LYS A 253 -23.88 -6.90 5.66
CA LYS A 253 -25.22 -7.34 6.05
C LYS A 253 -25.80 -8.19 4.92
N ASP A 254 -26.27 -9.37 5.24
CA ASP A 254 -26.83 -10.32 4.26
C ASP A 254 -25.89 -10.55 3.04
N GLY A 255 -24.57 -10.57 3.30
CA GLY A 255 -23.53 -10.80 2.27
C GLY A 255 -23.14 -9.57 1.44
N ARG A 256 -23.70 -8.37 1.73
CA ARG A 256 -23.42 -7.13 1.02
C ARG A 256 -22.92 -6.05 1.98
N PHE A 257 -22.03 -5.17 1.51
CA PHE A 257 -21.62 -4.01 2.29
C PHE A 257 -22.67 -2.90 2.22
N GLU A 258 -23.18 -2.50 3.39
CA GLU A 258 -24.10 -1.37 3.59
C GLU A 258 -23.36 -0.24 4.30
N HIS A 259 -23.60 1.00 3.87
CA HIS A 259 -23.02 2.20 4.48
C HIS A 259 -23.51 2.36 5.93
N VAL A 260 -22.57 2.56 6.87
CA VAL A 260 -22.88 2.71 8.32
C VAL A 260 -22.36 4.00 8.93
N TYR A 261 -21.33 4.63 8.35
CA TYR A 261 -20.77 5.86 8.90
C TYR A 261 -20.07 6.70 7.83
N SER A 262 -20.19 8.02 7.93
CA SER A 262 -19.40 9.00 7.19
C SER A 262 -18.71 9.97 8.13
N TYR A 263 -17.44 10.30 7.87
CA TYR A 263 -16.77 11.39 8.55
C TYR A 263 -17.35 12.74 8.12
N GLY A 264 -18.02 13.42 9.06
CA GLY A 264 -18.82 14.63 8.77
C GLY A 264 -18.03 15.93 8.75
N LYS A 265 -16.70 15.92 8.57
CA LYS A 265 -15.84 17.11 8.46
C LYS A 265 -15.06 17.10 7.16
N ASP A 266 -14.53 18.27 6.78
CA ASP A 266 -13.71 18.41 5.60
C ASP A 266 -12.39 17.59 5.72
N ALA A 267 -12.08 16.80 4.70
CA ALA A 267 -10.89 15.96 4.62
C ALA A 267 -10.35 15.96 3.18
N GLU A 268 -9.87 17.12 2.70
CA GLU A 268 -9.47 17.29 1.32
C GLU A 268 -8.25 16.44 0.94
N PHE A 269 -8.37 15.70 -0.15
CA PHE A 269 -7.32 14.85 -0.67
C PHE A 269 -6.90 13.76 0.32
N VAL A 270 -7.86 12.91 0.72
CA VAL A 270 -7.58 11.72 1.55
C VAL A 270 -6.64 10.77 0.82
N HIS A 271 -5.64 10.26 1.53
CA HIS A 271 -4.56 9.53 0.86
C HIS A 271 -3.93 8.41 1.71
N ALA A 272 -3.49 8.72 2.93
CA ALA A 272 -2.92 7.71 3.82
C ALA A 272 -4.04 6.91 4.48
N ILE A 273 -3.89 5.59 4.53
CA ILE A 273 -4.78 4.69 5.27
C ILE A 273 -3.95 3.55 5.87
N TRP A 274 -4.25 3.20 7.11
CA TRP A 274 -3.72 2.05 7.82
C TRP A 274 -4.76 1.53 8.80
N GLY A 275 -4.81 0.23 9.02
CA GLY A 275 -5.70 -0.39 10.01
C GLY A 275 -5.02 -1.50 10.77
N GLY A 276 -5.29 -1.56 12.07
CA GLY A 276 -4.73 -2.58 12.96
C GLY A 276 -5.11 -2.35 14.41
N ASP A 277 -4.51 -3.13 15.29
CA ASP A 277 -4.68 -2.98 16.74
C ASP A 277 -3.67 -1.99 17.31
N ILE A 278 -4.14 -1.00 18.05
CA ILE A 278 -3.27 -0.08 18.80
C ILE A 278 -3.62 -0.21 20.29
N GLY A 279 -2.81 -0.99 21.01
CA GLY A 279 -2.97 -1.19 22.45
C GLY A 279 -4.26 -1.89 22.85
N GLY A 280 -4.70 -2.85 22.07
CA GLY A 280 -5.94 -3.62 22.29
C GLY A 280 -7.19 -2.97 21.70
N VAL A 281 -7.04 -1.92 20.88
CA VAL A 281 -8.17 -1.22 20.26
C VAL A 281 -8.02 -1.26 18.73
N PRO A 282 -8.96 -1.92 17.99
CA PRO A 282 -9.02 -1.85 16.55
C PRO A 282 -9.13 -0.39 16.09
N THR A 283 -8.17 0.06 15.27
CA THR A 283 -8.03 1.46 14.89
C THR A 283 -7.74 1.59 13.41
N VAL A 284 -8.44 2.50 12.73
CA VAL A 284 -8.12 2.92 11.37
C VAL A 284 -7.48 4.31 11.43
N ILE A 285 -6.28 4.44 10.88
CA ILE A 285 -5.56 5.72 10.75
C ILE A 285 -5.73 6.22 9.32
N ILE A 286 -6.18 7.46 9.19
CA ILE A 286 -6.39 8.10 7.89
C ILE A 286 -5.77 9.49 7.89
N GLY A 287 -5.09 9.83 6.78
CA GLY A 287 -4.51 11.15 6.60
C GLY A 287 -4.94 11.82 5.31
N HIS A 288 -5.12 13.13 5.34
CA HIS A 288 -5.42 13.93 4.16
C HIS A 288 -4.38 15.02 3.88
N ARG A 289 -4.13 15.30 2.60
CA ARG A 289 -2.95 16.06 2.14
C ARG A 289 -3.24 17.53 1.83
N LYS A 290 -4.50 17.97 1.86
CA LYS A 290 -4.94 19.37 1.65
C LYS A 290 -5.85 19.82 2.79
N GLY A 291 -6.26 21.09 2.79
CA GLY A 291 -7.01 21.67 3.88
C GLY A 291 -6.21 21.67 5.18
N ASP A 292 -6.79 21.20 6.27
CA ASP A 292 -6.17 21.12 7.59
C ASP A 292 -5.02 20.08 7.66
N ARG A 293 -4.94 19.17 6.70
CA ARG A 293 -3.88 18.17 6.58
C ARG A 293 -3.74 17.32 7.84
N ASP A 294 -4.88 16.86 8.32
CA ASP A 294 -4.98 16.08 9.55
C ASP A 294 -4.51 14.63 9.38
N LEU A 295 -4.02 14.07 10.46
CA LEU A 295 -3.92 12.64 10.72
C LEU A 295 -4.99 12.27 11.73
N LEU A 296 -5.90 11.39 11.34
CA LEU A 296 -7.09 11.00 12.09
C LEU A 296 -6.99 9.54 12.53
N ALA A 297 -7.45 9.24 13.74
CA ALA A 297 -7.70 7.88 14.21
C ALA A 297 -9.21 7.64 14.32
N PHE A 298 -9.67 6.54 13.75
CA PHE A 298 -11.04 6.08 13.86
C PHE A 298 -11.09 4.81 14.72
N THR A 299 -11.98 4.79 15.69
CA THR A 299 -12.22 3.66 16.58
C THR A 299 -13.74 3.45 16.75
N TYR A 300 -14.15 2.31 17.27
CA TYR A 300 -15.54 2.05 17.60
C TYR A 300 -15.78 2.11 19.13
N ASP A 301 -16.77 2.87 19.56
CA ASP A 301 -17.18 2.94 20.96
C ASP A 301 -18.25 1.89 21.24
N GLN A 302 -17.86 0.83 21.94
CA GLN A 302 -18.74 -0.28 22.27
C GLN A 302 -19.94 0.11 23.18
N GLU A 303 -19.76 1.09 24.06
CA GLU A 303 -20.84 1.51 24.97
C GLU A 303 -21.90 2.32 24.24
N LYS A 304 -21.48 3.17 23.30
CA LYS A 304 -22.38 4.04 22.52
C LYS A 304 -22.79 3.45 21.17
N GLN A 305 -22.12 2.38 20.76
CA GLN A 305 -22.30 1.76 19.44
C GLN A 305 -22.12 2.76 18.29
N GLU A 306 -21.05 3.56 18.33
CA GLU A 306 -20.77 4.59 17.35
C GLU A 306 -19.29 4.62 16.95
N TYR A 307 -19.00 4.99 15.69
CA TYR A 307 -17.64 5.30 15.26
C TYR A 307 -17.22 6.65 15.80
N ARG A 308 -15.96 6.74 16.23
CA ARG A 308 -15.34 7.96 16.74
C ARG A 308 -14.15 8.33 15.91
N ALA A 309 -13.97 9.62 15.64
CA ALA A 309 -12.79 10.18 14.98
C ALA A 309 -12.06 11.10 15.97
N GLU A 310 -10.77 10.87 16.15
CA GLU A 310 -9.85 11.69 16.95
C GLU A 310 -8.73 12.22 16.06
N ARG A 311 -8.38 13.50 16.16
CA ARG A 311 -7.26 14.10 15.46
C ARG A 311 -5.97 13.85 16.23
N LEU A 312 -5.03 13.14 15.61
CA LEU A 312 -3.71 12.82 16.19
C LEU A 312 -2.67 13.88 15.89
N ASP A 313 -2.66 14.44 14.68
CA ASP A 313 -1.72 15.46 14.20
C ASP A 313 -2.39 16.32 13.11
N HIS A 314 -1.77 17.45 12.77
CA HIS A 314 -2.26 18.38 11.74
C HIS A 314 -1.11 19.07 11.02
N ASP A 315 -1.41 19.82 9.94
CA ASP A 315 -0.49 20.66 9.14
C ASP A 315 0.58 19.93 8.31
N ARG A 316 0.65 18.59 8.32
CA ARG A 316 1.74 17.86 7.63
C ARG A 316 1.32 17.15 6.34
N GLY A 317 0.06 16.83 6.18
CA GLY A 317 -0.47 16.16 4.99
C GLY A 317 0.13 14.77 4.78
N PRO A 318 -0.21 13.77 5.63
CA PRO A 318 0.35 12.44 5.55
C PRO A 318 0.19 11.81 4.17
N ALA A 319 1.26 11.27 3.62
CA ALA A 319 1.25 10.62 2.32
C ALA A 319 1.08 9.10 2.42
N ASN A 320 1.51 8.50 3.54
CA ASN A 320 1.37 7.09 3.80
C ASN A 320 1.31 6.83 5.32
N ALA A 321 0.83 5.66 5.71
CA ALA A 321 0.81 5.15 7.07
C ALA A 321 1.20 3.67 7.08
N TYR A 322 1.88 3.26 8.15
CA TYR A 322 2.33 1.88 8.33
C TYR A 322 2.34 1.52 9.82
#